data_ab74d614f6ceb153257f1cc991896861
#
_entry.id   ab74d614f6ceb153257f1cc991896861
#
_cell.length_a   1.000
_cell.length_b   1.000
_cell.length_c   1.000
_cell.angle_alpha   90.00
_cell.angle_beta   90.00
_cell.angle_gamma   90.00
#
_symmetry.space_group_name_H-M   'P 1'
#
loop_
_entity.id
_entity.type
_entity.pdbx_description
1 polymer ?
#
loop_
_entity_poly.entity_id
_entity_poly.type
_entity_poly.pdbx_seq_one_letter_code
_entity_poly.pdbx_strand_id
1 'polypeptide(L)'
;MKESEAKQYRRHEDAYPEQRTAADTFQIRRATTRDADIIAWHRARMFQDMGDVSGDAFEMLRANARSRLEQWIDKAHYIGWFATPATEPEMIVAGAGVQLQPILPRPLDVSTIGEGQQGTIVNVFTEPQWRRRGIAGLLIKEIITWSKNEQIDRLVLHASDEGRSIYERLGFTESNEMRFVGVS
;
A
#
# COMPACT_ATOMS: atom_id res chain seq x y z
N MET A 1 46.47 31.65 -36.86
CA MET A 1 45.70 31.00 -37.93
C MET A 1 45.36 29.59 -37.44
N LYS A 2 44.10 29.36 -37.24
CA LYS A 2 43.21 28.22 -37.03
C LYS A 2 42.52 28.25 -35.69
N GLU A 3 41.35 28.79 -35.78
CA GLU A 3 40.23 28.63 -34.86
C GLU A 3 39.85 27.15 -34.76
N SER A 4 39.66 26.69 -33.56
CA SER A 4 39.12 25.37 -33.28
C SER A 4 37.72 25.52 -32.68
N GLU A 5 36.75 25.08 -33.43
CA GLU A 5 35.32 25.02 -33.11
C GLU A 5 35.06 24.23 -31.85
N ALA A 6 34.61 24.89 -30.81
CA ALA A 6 34.01 24.25 -29.67
C ALA A 6 32.56 23.90 -30.03
N LYS A 7 32.31 22.64 -30.37
CA LYS A 7 30.99 22.07 -30.53
C LYS A 7 30.23 22.10 -29.19
N GLN A 8 29.24 22.93 -29.15
CA GLN A 8 28.28 23.11 -28.07
C GLN A 8 27.35 21.88 -28.03
N TYR A 9 27.61 20.96 -27.11
CA TYR A 9 26.69 19.91 -26.76
C TYR A 9 25.52 20.52 -26.00
N ARG A 10 24.43 20.83 -26.69
CA ARG A 10 23.12 21.06 -26.06
C ARG A 10 22.63 19.73 -25.51
N ARG A 11 22.58 19.60 -24.20
CA ARG A 11 21.76 18.61 -23.53
C ARG A 11 20.30 18.96 -23.78
N HIS A 12 19.61 18.17 -24.56
CA HIS A 12 18.16 18.11 -24.52
C HIS A 12 17.77 17.46 -23.22
N GLU A 13 17.52 18.23 -22.20
CA GLU A 13 16.63 17.85 -21.10
C GLU A 13 15.22 17.94 -21.67
N ASP A 14 14.78 16.88 -22.29
CA ASP A 14 13.36 16.67 -22.53
C ASP A 14 12.69 16.38 -21.18
N ALA A 15 12.39 17.46 -20.47
CA ALA A 15 11.43 17.47 -19.39
C ALA A 15 10.07 17.09 -20.00
N TYR A 16 9.66 15.85 -19.84
CA TYR A 16 8.25 15.48 -19.96
C TYR A 16 7.48 16.25 -18.89
N PRO A 17 6.66 17.24 -19.23
CA PRO A 17 5.75 17.80 -18.26
C PRO A 17 4.73 16.70 -17.94
N GLU A 18 4.79 16.19 -16.73
CA GLU A 18 3.64 15.48 -16.15
C GLU A 18 2.47 16.46 -16.15
N GLN A 19 1.68 16.43 -17.20
CA GLN A 19 0.37 17.06 -17.23
C GLN A 19 -0.54 16.20 -16.31
N ARG A 20 -0.39 16.42 -14.99
CA ARG A 20 -1.41 16.04 -14.03
C ARG A 20 -2.61 16.94 -14.31
N THR A 21 -3.55 16.46 -15.08
CA THR A 21 -4.83 17.15 -15.26
C THR A 21 -5.51 17.26 -13.90
N ALA A 22 -6.25 18.33 -13.66
CA ALA A 22 -7.04 18.54 -12.44
C ALA A 22 -8.02 17.38 -12.13
N ALA A 23 -8.26 16.50 -13.11
CA ALA A 23 -9.09 15.31 -13.01
C ALA A 23 -8.45 14.14 -12.21
N ASP A 24 -7.14 14.18 -11.92
CA ASP A 24 -6.43 13.09 -11.23
C ASP A 24 -6.13 13.39 -9.76
N THR A 25 -6.92 14.24 -9.11
CA THR A 25 -6.79 14.48 -7.66
C THR A 25 -7.58 13.42 -6.91
N PHE A 26 -6.90 12.71 -6.00
CA PHE A 26 -7.52 11.70 -5.13
C PHE A 26 -7.58 12.20 -3.70
N GLN A 27 -8.67 11.87 -3.02
CA GLN A 27 -8.84 12.05 -1.58
C GLN A 27 -8.61 10.71 -0.89
N ILE A 28 -7.96 10.75 0.28
CA ILE A 28 -7.75 9.57 1.11
C ILE A 28 -8.63 9.69 2.35
N ARG A 29 -9.40 8.64 2.64
CA ARG A 29 -10.17 8.54 3.87
C ARG A 29 -9.88 7.26 4.64
N ARG A 30 -10.10 7.31 5.93
CA ARG A 30 -10.07 6.12 6.81
C ARG A 30 -11.25 5.21 6.51
N ALA A 31 -11.00 3.92 6.60
CA ALA A 31 -12.06 2.91 6.59
C ALA A 31 -12.74 2.82 7.97
N THR A 32 -14.00 2.45 7.94
CA THR A 32 -14.83 2.17 9.12
C THR A 32 -15.32 0.72 9.08
N THR A 33 -16.00 0.26 10.11
CA THR A 33 -16.62 -1.07 10.13
C THR A 33 -17.62 -1.28 8.99
N ARG A 34 -18.26 -0.19 8.51
CA ARG A 34 -19.19 -0.24 7.37
C ARG A 34 -18.49 -0.58 6.05
N ASP A 35 -17.19 -0.40 6.00
CA ASP A 35 -16.38 -0.65 4.80
C ASP A 35 -15.82 -2.08 4.74
N ALA A 36 -16.12 -2.94 5.70
CA ALA A 36 -15.57 -4.29 5.78
C ALA A 36 -15.84 -5.13 4.52
N ASP A 37 -17.01 -4.95 3.88
CA ASP A 37 -17.35 -5.66 2.65
C ASP A 37 -16.49 -5.25 1.45
N ILE A 38 -16.25 -3.94 1.26
CA ILE A 38 -15.39 -3.49 0.14
C ILE A 38 -13.92 -3.85 0.37
N ILE A 39 -13.43 -3.86 1.62
CA ILE A 39 -12.08 -4.34 1.93
C ILE A 39 -11.96 -5.84 1.61
N ALA A 40 -12.97 -6.63 2.00
CA ALA A 40 -13.02 -8.06 1.72
C ALA A 40 -13.07 -8.34 0.20
N TRP A 41 -13.84 -7.54 -0.54
CA TRP A 41 -13.87 -7.58 -2.00
C TRP A 41 -12.51 -7.29 -2.62
N HIS A 42 -11.86 -6.18 -2.23
CA HIS A 42 -10.52 -5.84 -2.70
C HIS A 42 -9.51 -6.95 -2.41
N ARG A 43 -9.61 -7.57 -1.23
CA ARG A 43 -8.75 -8.71 -0.87
C ARG A 43 -8.98 -9.91 -1.79
N ALA A 44 -10.22 -10.31 -2.01
CA ALA A 44 -10.54 -11.44 -2.87
C ALA A 44 -10.13 -11.18 -4.32
N ARG A 45 -10.36 -9.98 -4.83
CA ARG A 45 -9.91 -9.54 -6.16
C ARG A 45 -8.39 -9.55 -6.29
N MET A 46 -7.67 -9.10 -5.29
CA MET A 46 -6.20 -9.12 -5.28
C MET A 46 -5.67 -10.56 -5.44
N PHE A 47 -6.20 -11.53 -4.67
CA PHE A 47 -5.81 -12.93 -4.80
C PHE A 47 -6.28 -13.55 -6.10
N GLN A 48 -7.44 -13.13 -6.63
CA GLN A 48 -7.89 -13.57 -7.96
C GLN A 48 -6.97 -13.07 -9.07
N ASP A 49 -6.54 -11.80 -9.01
CA ASP A 49 -5.61 -11.22 -9.99
C ASP A 49 -4.22 -11.92 -9.95
N MET A 50 -3.82 -12.45 -8.78
CA MET A 50 -2.60 -13.26 -8.62
C MET A 50 -2.77 -14.72 -9.06
N GLY A 51 -4.00 -15.15 -9.33
CA GLY A 51 -4.30 -16.53 -9.71
C GLY A 51 -4.45 -17.51 -8.53
N ASP A 52 -4.47 -17.00 -7.30
CA ASP A 52 -4.51 -17.84 -6.07
C ASP A 52 -5.92 -18.35 -5.75
N VAL A 53 -6.98 -17.67 -6.21
CA VAL A 53 -8.37 -18.06 -5.97
C VAL A 53 -9.25 -17.85 -7.20
N SER A 54 -10.29 -18.67 -7.33
CA SER A 54 -11.33 -18.54 -8.35
C SER A 54 -12.63 -19.24 -7.90
N GLY A 55 -13.74 -18.95 -8.58
CA GLY A 55 -15.01 -19.61 -8.30
C GLY A 55 -15.45 -19.52 -6.84
N ASP A 56 -15.84 -20.66 -6.27
CA ASP A 56 -16.34 -20.73 -4.89
C ASP A 56 -15.30 -20.28 -3.85
N ALA A 57 -14.00 -20.50 -4.11
CA ALA A 57 -12.94 -20.08 -3.19
C ALA A 57 -12.85 -18.54 -3.10
N PHE A 58 -13.17 -17.81 -4.15
CA PHE A 58 -13.26 -16.36 -4.13
C PHE A 58 -14.36 -15.88 -3.15
N GLU A 59 -15.57 -16.44 -3.24
CA GLU A 59 -16.69 -16.05 -2.38
C GLU A 59 -16.44 -16.46 -0.92
N MET A 60 -15.87 -17.65 -0.69
CA MET A 60 -15.48 -18.09 0.65
C MET A 60 -14.43 -17.16 1.27
N LEU A 61 -13.41 -16.78 0.50
CA LEU A 61 -12.38 -15.85 0.97
C LEU A 61 -12.99 -14.49 1.32
N ARG A 62 -13.85 -13.95 0.45
CA ARG A 62 -14.56 -12.68 0.68
C ARG A 62 -15.40 -12.73 1.95
N ALA A 63 -16.24 -13.75 2.11
CA ALA A 63 -17.11 -13.90 3.28
C ALA A 63 -16.32 -14.01 4.59
N ASN A 64 -15.29 -14.87 4.60
CA ASN A 64 -14.43 -15.06 5.78
C ASN A 64 -13.65 -13.79 6.13
N ALA A 65 -13.11 -13.08 5.10
CA ALA A 65 -12.41 -11.83 5.30
C ALA A 65 -13.33 -10.75 5.87
N ARG A 66 -14.55 -10.60 5.33
CA ARG A 66 -15.52 -9.63 5.81
C ARG A 66 -15.82 -9.81 7.30
N SER A 67 -16.20 -11.00 7.71
CA SER A 67 -16.51 -11.30 9.11
C SER A 67 -15.35 -11.00 10.06
N ARG A 68 -14.12 -11.27 9.62
CA ARG A 68 -12.92 -10.98 10.39
C ARG A 68 -12.63 -9.48 10.44
N LEU A 69 -12.78 -8.77 9.32
CA LEU A 69 -12.52 -7.33 9.20
C LEU A 69 -13.46 -6.50 10.06
N GLU A 70 -14.76 -6.85 10.11
CA GLU A 70 -15.73 -6.18 11.00
C GLU A 70 -15.21 -6.15 12.44
N GLN A 71 -14.75 -7.29 12.97
CA GLN A 71 -14.21 -7.39 14.32
C GLN A 71 -12.87 -6.67 14.49
N TRP A 72 -12.01 -6.74 13.48
CA TRP A 72 -10.66 -6.20 13.59
C TRP A 72 -10.60 -4.69 13.44
N ILE A 73 -11.48 -4.10 12.63
CA ILE A 73 -11.61 -2.65 12.53
C ILE A 73 -12.15 -2.07 13.84
N ASP A 74 -13.18 -2.70 14.41
CA ASP A 74 -13.77 -2.29 15.69
C ASP A 74 -12.74 -2.31 16.83
N LYS A 75 -11.87 -3.32 16.87
CA LYS A 75 -10.81 -3.51 17.88
C LYS A 75 -9.49 -2.80 17.54
N ALA A 76 -9.45 -2.01 16.48
CA ALA A 76 -8.24 -1.38 15.96
C ALA A 76 -7.08 -2.36 15.65
N HIS A 77 -7.37 -3.64 15.40
CA HIS A 77 -6.39 -4.62 14.91
C HIS A 77 -6.15 -4.50 13.40
N TYR A 78 -7.06 -3.85 12.70
CA TYR A 78 -6.95 -3.51 11.29
C TYR A 78 -7.31 -2.04 11.07
N ILE A 79 -6.43 -1.33 10.41
CA ILE A 79 -6.62 0.06 10.04
C ILE A 79 -6.59 0.14 8.52
N GLY A 80 -7.66 0.68 7.91
CA GLY A 80 -7.78 0.76 6.47
C GLY A 80 -7.86 2.18 5.95
N TRP A 81 -7.49 2.35 4.69
CA TRP A 81 -7.63 3.60 3.93
C TRP A 81 -8.16 3.31 2.54
N PHE A 82 -8.93 4.25 2.02
CA PHE A 82 -9.42 4.25 0.66
C PHE A 82 -9.02 5.51 -0.08
N ALA A 83 -8.83 5.37 -1.38
CA ALA A 83 -8.71 6.49 -2.30
C ALA A 83 -9.98 6.61 -3.13
N THR A 84 -10.47 7.84 -3.26
CA THR A 84 -11.62 8.23 -4.07
C THR A 84 -11.23 9.39 -4.99
N PRO A 85 -11.73 9.48 -6.24
CA PRO A 85 -11.57 10.68 -7.05
C PRO A 85 -12.20 11.89 -6.36
N ALA A 86 -11.55 13.04 -6.40
CA ALA A 86 -12.11 14.26 -5.80
C ALA A 86 -13.46 14.69 -6.43
N THR A 87 -13.67 14.32 -7.69
CA THR A 87 -14.92 14.56 -8.42
C THR A 87 -16.04 13.58 -8.05
N GLU A 88 -15.71 12.43 -7.48
CA GLU A 88 -16.63 11.35 -7.14
C GLU A 88 -16.26 10.72 -5.79
N PRO A 89 -16.46 11.45 -4.68
CA PRO A 89 -15.97 11.05 -3.36
C PRO A 89 -16.60 9.74 -2.82
N GLU A 90 -17.73 9.31 -3.36
CA GLU A 90 -18.36 8.02 -3.02
C GLU A 90 -17.77 6.83 -3.78
N MET A 91 -17.02 7.07 -4.87
CA MET A 91 -16.43 6.03 -5.67
C MET A 91 -15.08 5.58 -5.09
N ILE A 92 -15.04 4.42 -4.45
CA ILE A 92 -13.80 3.84 -3.96
C ILE A 92 -13.07 3.18 -5.14
N VAL A 93 -11.86 3.65 -5.44
CA VAL A 93 -11.06 3.19 -6.58
C VAL A 93 -9.79 2.43 -6.17
N ALA A 94 -9.39 2.55 -4.91
CA ALA A 94 -8.27 1.80 -4.35
C ALA A 94 -8.38 1.72 -2.83
N GLY A 95 -7.71 0.75 -2.25
CA GLY A 95 -7.61 0.59 -0.81
C GLY A 95 -6.28 0.00 -0.39
N ALA A 96 -5.93 0.22 0.86
CA ALA A 96 -4.82 -0.42 1.54
C ALA A 96 -5.12 -0.50 3.04
N GLY A 97 -4.46 -1.42 3.75
CA GLY A 97 -4.65 -1.52 5.18
C GLY A 97 -3.40 -1.97 5.91
N VAL A 98 -3.43 -1.81 7.22
CA VAL A 98 -2.41 -2.28 8.14
C VAL A 98 -3.06 -3.20 9.16
N GLN A 99 -2.53 -4.40 9.25
CA GLN A 99 -2.82 -5.30 10.36
C GLN A 99 -1.83 -5.01 11.48
N LEU A 100 -2.34 -4.61 12.63
CA LEU A 100 -1.54 -4.37 13.83
C LEU A 100 -1.38 -5.64 14.65
N GLN A 101 -0.18 -5.86 15.15
CA GLN A 101 0.09 -6.93 16.09
C GLN A 101 1.10 -6.48 17.15
N PRO A 102 0.88 -6.82 18.42
CA PRO A 102 1.88 -6.63 19.43
C PRO A 102 3.08 -7.56 19.18
N ILE A 103 4.26 -7.05 19.38
CA ILE A 103 5.52 -7.81 19.39
C ILE A 103 6.25 -7.52 20.69
N LEU A 104 7.26 -8.31 21.03
CA LEU A 104 8.10 -7.96 22.17
C LEU A 104 8.87 -6.66 21.92
N PRO A 105 9.06 -5.81 22.95
CA PRO A 105 9.89 -4.62 22.84
C PRO A 105 11.27 -4.95 22.27
N ARG A 106 11.77 -4.09 21.41
CA ARG A 106 13.03 -4.31 20.70
C ARG A 106 13.83 -3.02 20.57
N PRO A 107 15.15 -3.10 20.47
CA PRO A 107 15.95 -1.93 20.11
C PRO A 107 15.54 -1.40 18.71
N LEU A 108 15.27 -0.09 18.65
CA LEU A 108 15.09 0.64 17.40
C LEU A 108 16.44 1.19 16.91
N ASP A 109 17.28 1.60 17.87
CA ASP A 109 18.67 1.99 17.70
C ASP A 109 19.46 1.65 18.98
N VAL A 110 20.70 2.14 19.10
CA VAL A 110 21.59 1.86 20.26
C VAL A 110 21.09 2.46 21.58
N SER A 111 20.12 3.36 21.57
CA SER A 111 19.64 4.12 22.73
C SER A 111 18.12 4.09 22.91
N THR A 112 17.38 3.62 21.92
CA THR A 112 15.92 3.67 21.89
C THR A 112 15.32 2.27 21.83
N ILE A 113 14.36 2.01 22.73
CA ILE A 113 13.57 0.77 22.74
C ILE A 113 12.18 1.07 22.25
N GLY A 114 11.70 0.30 21.29
CA GLY A 114 10.33 0.36 20.79
C GLY A 114 9.35 -0.27 21.77
N GLU A 115 8.09 0.16 21.70
CA GLU A 115 7.03 -0.29 22.61
C GLU A 115 6.46 -1.66 22.28
N GLY A 116 6.82 -2.23 21.12
CA GLY A 116 6.40 -3.57 20.71
C GLY A 116 5.16 -3.57 19.82
N GLN A 117 5.07 -2.65 18.87
CA GLN A 117 4.02 -2.60 17.87
C GLN A 117 4.58 -2.81 16.45
N GLN A 118 4.02 -3.77 15.73
CA GLN A 118 4.30 -3.99 14.32
C GLN A 118 3.05 -3.79 13.47
N GLY A 119 3.18 -3.05 12.37
CA GLY A 119 2.17 -2.98 11.33
C GLY A 119 2.56 -3.82 10.11
N THR A 120 1.68 -4.73 9.68
CA THR A 120 1.83 -5.42 8.40
C THR A 120 0.91 -4.78 7.37
N ILE A 121 1.48 -4.16 6.32
CA ILE A 121 0.69 -3.60 5.23
C ILE A 121 0.11 -4.74 4.41
N VAL A 122 -1.19 -4.72 4.21
CA VAL A 122 -1.96 -5.75 3.50
C VAL A 122 -3.04 -5.11 2.62
N ASN A 123 -3.63 -5.89 1.72
CA ASN A 123 -4.78 -5.49 0.91
C ASN A 123 -4.54 -4.22 0.07
N VAL A 124 -3.32 -4.02 -0.44
CA VAL A 124 -3.02 -2.92 -1.35
C VAL A 124 -3.60 -3.28 -2.72
N PHE A 125 -4.70 -2.66 -3.06
CA PHE A 125 -5.43 -2.94 -4.29
C PHE A 125 -5.86 -1.64 -4.97
N THR A 126 -5.79 -1.61 -6.29
CA THR A 126 -6.31 -0.53 -7.12
C THR A 126 -7.14 -1.16 -8.23
N GLU A 127 -8.36 -0.67 -8.43
CA GLU A 127 -9.24 -1.12 -9.49
C GLU A 127 -8.54 -1.03 -10.85
N PRO A 128 -8.67 -2.03 -11.74
CA PRO A 128 -7.88 -2.14 -12.97
C PRO A 128 -7.85 -0.87 -13.81
N GLN A 129 -9.00 -0.22 -14.01
CA GLN A 129 -9.14 1.02 -14.79
C GLN A 129 -8.48 2.24 -14.15
N TRP A 130 -8.07 2.15 -12.87
CA TRP A 130 -7.43 3.23 -12.12
C TRP A 130 -5.95 2.98 -11.83
N ARG A 131 -5.40 1.86 -12.30
CA ARG A 131 -3.98 1.52 -12.13
C ARG A 131 -3.07 2.49 -12.88
N ARG A 132 -1.79 2.55 -12.48
CA ARG A 132 -0.72 3.38 -13.07
C ARG A 132 -0.93 4.89 -12.95
N ARG A 133 -1.80 5.33 -12.04
CA ARG A 133 -2.05 6.74 -11.70
C ARG A 133 -1.40 7.17 -10.37
N GLY A 134 -0.53 6.34 -9.80
CA GLY A 134 0.19 6.63 -8.54
C GLY A 134 -0.63 6.45 -7.26
N ILE A 135 -1.88 5.94 -7.33
CA ILE A 135 -2.82 5.86 -6.19
C ILE A 135 -2.27 4.97 -5.08
N ALA A 136 -1.71 3.80 -5.42
CA ALA A 136 -1.10 2.92 -4.42
C ALA A 136 0.01 3.65 -3.64
N GLY A 137 0.85 4.44 -4.33
CA GLY A 137 1.88 5.24 -3.67
C GLY A 137 1.32 6.30 -2.72
N LEU A 138 0.17 6.91 -3.04
CA LEU A 138 -0.51 7.85 -2.14
C LEU A 138 -1.00 7.15 -0.86
N LEU A 139 -1.64 5.98 -1.00
CA LEU A 139 -2.10 5.18 0.15
C LEU A 139 -0.93 4.75 1.04
N ILE A 140 0.18 4.29 0.47
CA ILE A 140 1.35 3.88 1.26
C ILE A 140 2.00 5.08 1.96
N LYS A 141 2.08 6.26 1.33
CA LYS A 141 2.55 7.49 1.99
C LYS A 141 1.70 7.86 3.19
N GLU A 142 0.37 7.76 3.05
CA GLU A 142 -0.57 7.99 4.17
C GLU A 142 -0.33 7.00 5.31
N ILE A 143 -0.17 5.72 5.00
CA ILE A 143 0.16 4.68 5.99
C ILE A 143 1.49 4.98 6.71
N ILE A 144 2.53 5.37 5.97
CA ILE A 144 3.83 5.73 6.57
C ILE A 144 3.68 6.95 7.50
N THR A 145 2.93 7.97 7.08
CA THR A 145 2.68 9.15 7.91
C THR A 145 1.94 8.78 9.18
N TRP A 146 0.86 8.00 9.04
CA TRP A 146 0.10 7.49 10.17
C TRP A 146 0.96 6.66 11.12
N SER A 147 1.77 5.73 10.62
CA SER A 147 2.59 4.86 11.45
C SER A 147 3.62 5.62 12.30
N LYS A 148 4.15 6.73 11.76
CA LYS A 148 5.06 7.61 12.52
C LYS A 148 4.32 8.35 13.63
N ASN A 149 3.10 8.83 13.36
CA ASN A 149 2.28 9.54 14.35
C ASN A 149 1.84 8.62 15.50
N GLU A 150 1.53 7.36 15.18
CA GLU A 150 1.14 6.33 16.15
C GLU A 150 2.34 5.59 16.78
N GLN A 151 3.54 6.01 16.46
CA GLN A 151 4.78 5.41 17.02
C GLN A 151 4.87 3.89 16.78
N ILE A 152 4.44 3.44 15.59
CA ILE A 152 4.58 2.03 15.19
C ILE A 152 6.05 1.70 14.97
N ASP A 153 6.59 0.73 15.70
CA ASP A 153 8.02 0.39 15.72
C ASP A 153 8.54 -0.02 14.35
N ARG A 154 7.74 -0.73 13.59
CA ARG A 154 8.07 -1.07 12.21
C ARG A 154 6.84 -1.37 11.35
N LEU A 155 6.95 -1.02 10.08
CA LEU A 155 6.06 -1.48 9.03
C LEU A 155 6.73 -2.56 8.19
N VAL A 156 6.01 -3.65 7.92
CA VAL A 156 6.44 -4.72 7.03
C VAL A 156 5.38 -4.96 5.95
N LEU A 157 5.77 -5.55 4.85
CA LEU A 157 4.87 -5.98 3.78
C LEU A 157 5.48 -7.14 2.98
N HIS A 158 4.63 -7.84 2.22
CA HIS A 158 5.06 -8.78 1.21
C HIS A 158 4.80 -8.15 -0.16
N ALA A 159 5.86 -7.78 -0.85
CA ALA A 159 5.75 -7.16 -2.17
C ALA A 159 5.59 -8.24 -3.26
N SER A 160 4.63 -8.04 -4.17
CA SER A 160 4.69 -8.72 -5.48
C SER A 160 5.81 -8.09 -6.33
N ASP A 161 6.27 -8.81 -7.35
CA ASP A 161 7.30 -8.29 -8.26
C ASP A 161 6.88 -6.97 -8.91
N GLU A 162 5.62 -6.85 -9.30
CA GLU A 162 5.04 -5.64 -9.91
C GLU A 162 4.96 -4.44 -8.95
N GLY A 163 4.71 -4.72 -7.65
CA GLY A 163 4.57 -3.70 -6.61
C GLY A 163 5.90 -3.24 -5.99
N ARG A 164 6.96 -4.07 -6.07
CA ARG A 164 8.23 -3.84 -5.39
C ARG A 164 8.80 -2.44 -5.58
N SER A 165 8.85 -1.96 -6.82
CA SER A 165 9.41 -0.66 -7.14
C SER A 165 8.69 0.53 -6.49
N ILE A 166 7.40 0.39 -6.13
CA ILE A 166 6.65 1.42 -5.41
C ILE A 166 7.18 1.52 -3.99
N TYR A 167 7.36 0.39 -3.33
CA TYR A 167 7.80 0.32 -1.93
C TYR A 167 9.25 0.79 -1.77
N GLU A 168 10.16 0.37 -2.65
CA GLU A 168 11.56 0.80 -2.66
C GLU A 168 11.69 2.32 -2.78
N ARG A 169 10.94 2.96 -3.70
CA ARG A 169 10.90 4.43 -3.82
C ARG A 169 10.35 5.14 -2.58
N LEU A 170 9.60 4.44 -1.74
CA LEU A 170 9.05 4.95 -0.48
C LEU A 170 9.90 4.62 0.75
N GLY A 171 11.08 4.02 0.53
CA GLY A 171 12.08 3.76 1.57
C GLY A 171 11.96 2.37 2.22
N PHE A 172 11.15 1.46 1.67
CA PHE A 172 11.17 0.07 2.10
C PHE A 172 12.40 -0.64 1.53
N THR A 173 12.99 -1.49 2.34
CA THR A 173 14.14 -2.32 1.96
C THR A 173 13.83 -3.78 2.20
N GLU A 174 14.52 -4.65 1.49
CA GLU A 174 14.42 -6.09 1.74
C GLU A 174 14.88 -6.42 3.16
N SER A 175 14.24 -7.40 3.76
CA SER A 175 14.62 -7.95 5.06
C SER A 175 15.12 -9.38 4.91
N ASN A 176 15.72 -9.91 5.98
CA ASN A 176 16.13 -11.31 6.09
C ASN A 176 15.03 -12.21 6.67
N GLU A 177 13.76 -11.83 6.54
CA GLU A 177 12.65 -12.65 7.02
C GLU A 177 12.58 -13.96 6.24
N MET A 178 12.50 -15.07 6.96
CA MET A 178 12.38 -16.42 6.39
C MET A 178 10.98 -16.97 6.73
N ARG A 179 10.33 -17.55 5.72
CA ARG A 179 9.04 -18.20 5.90
C ARG A 179 9.23 -19.71 5.94
N PHE A 180 8.75 -20.33 7.01
CA PHE A 180 8.54 -21.78 7.01
C PHE A 180 7.22 -22.09 6.31
N VAL A 181 7.29 -22.82 5.20
CA VAL A 181 6.11 -23.33 4.51
C VAL A 181 5.76 -24.65 5.18
N GLY A 182 4.85 -24.58 6.13
CA GLY A 182 4.42 -25.73 6.93
C GLY A 182 3.80 -26.82 6.07
N VAL A 183 3.83 -28.02 6.60
CA VAL A 183 3.14 -29.19 6.03
C VAL A 183 1.64 -28.92 5.97
N SER A 184 1.08 -29.15 4.81
CA SER A 184 -0.37 -29.28 4.57
C SER A 184 -0.93 -30.51 5.26
#